data_d855ef1b8d8eb51ab05f811f4d161777
#
_entry.id   d855ef1b8d8eb51ab05f811f4d161777
#
_cell.length_a   1.000
_cell.length_b   1.000
_cell.length_c   1.000
_cell.angle_alpha   90.00
_cell.angle_beta   90.00
_cell.angle_gamma   90.00
#
_symmetry.space_group_name_H-M   'P 1'
#
loop_
_entity.id
_entity.type
_entity.pdbx_description
1 polymer ?
#
loop_
_entity_poly.entity_id
_entity_poly.type
_entity_poly.pdbx_seq_one_letter_code
_entity_poly.pdbx_strand_id
1 'polypeptide(L)'
;YSAIKIDGARAYGLARQAYAGQPLPALKPREVRIDQFRCLDSNAAGARFFVGCGKGAYIRALARDLGRAVGSAAHVTDLRRLSVGQFHADDAISLDFLEKLTHSAAAFEHLHPVLSALDDIPALPITGNEATKLRHGQTLPALSASAQKRFAMLLTGCTAIAIEDQTPVALVTLKGGAVCPVRVLNL
;
A
#
# COMPACT_ATOMS: atom_id res chain seq x y z
N TYR A 1 16.19 -3.78 -13.02
CA TYR A 1 15.67 -2.40 -12.89
C TYR A 1 14.77 -2.31 -11.66
N SER A 2 15.07 -1.39 -10.72
CA SER A 2 14.33 -1.21 -9.47
C SER A 2 14.13 0.29 -9.19
N ALA A 3 13.00 0.64 -8.60
CA ALA A 3 12.70 1.99 -8.11
C ALA A 3 13.32 2.29 -6.73
N ILE A 4 14.04 1.34 -6.15
CA ILE A 4 14.76 1.52 -4.87
C ILE A 4 15.72 2.69 -5.01
N LYS A 5 15.76 3.55 -3.99
CA LYS A 5 16.74 4.65 -3.92
C LYS A 5 18.02 4.16 -3.28
N ILE A 6 19.15 4.53 -3.87
CA ILE A 6 20.51 4.34 -3.37
C ILE A 6 21.11 5.74 -3.34
N ASP A 7 21.49 6.23 -2.18
CA ASP A 7 22.05 7.56 -1.98
C ASP A 7 21.24 8.69 -2.66
N GLY A 8 19.90 8.59 -2.55
CA GLY A 8 18.97 9.55 -3.14
C GLY A 8 18.61 9.31 -4.60
N ALA A 9 19.41 8.58 -5.38
CA ALA A 9 19.16 8.25 -6.78
C ALA A 9 18.37 6.95 -6.94
N ARG A 10 17.51 6.85 -7.97
CA ARG A 10 16.78 5.61 -8.25
C ARG A 10 17.69 4.57 -8.91
N ALA A 11 17.67 3.33 -8.40
CA ALA A 11 18.53 2.25 -8.88
C ALA A 11 18.42 2.00 -10.40
N TYR A 12 17.25 2.20 -11.01
CA TYR A 12 17.12 2.07 -12.48
C TYR A 12 17.86 3.20 -13.23
N GLY A 13 17.96 4.41 -12.66
CA GLY A 13 18.75 5.50 -13.22
C GLY A 13 20.23 5.17 -13.20
N LEU A 14 20.71 4.68 -12.08
CA LEU A 14 22.09 4.20 -11.93
C LEU A 14 22.40 3.01 -12.85
N ALA A 15 21.46 2.08 -13.03
CA ALA A 15 21.61 0.97 -13.97
C ALA A 15 21.72 1.43 -15.43
N ARG A 16 21.02 2.50 -15.84
CA ARG A 16 21.17 3.10 -17.17
C ARG A 16 22.56 3.73 -17.37
N GLN A 17 23.07 4.38 -16.33
CA GLN A 17 24.42 4.97 -16.35
C GLN A 17 25.51 3.89 -16.37
N ALA A 18 25.27 2.74 -15.74
CA ALA A 18 26.20 1.60 -15.78
C ALA A 18 26.37 1.00 -17.18
N TYR A 19 25.35 1.07 -18.05
CA TYR A 19 25.50 0.76 -19.49
C TYR A 19 26.53 1.64 -20.20
N ALA A 20 26.90 2.78 -19.61
CA ALA A 20 27.96 3.67 -20.08
C ALA A 20 29.33 3.38 -19.45
N GLY A 21 29.54 2.18 -18.88
CA GLY A 21 30.84 1.72 -18.37
C GLY A 21 31.08 1.94 -16.87
N GLN A 22 30.10 2.42 -16.13
CA GLN A 22 30.21 2.53 -14.66
C GLN A 22 29.78 1.22 -13.96
N PRO A 23 30.41 0.82 -12.83
CA PRO A 23 30.01 -0.39 -12.10
C PRO A 23 28.61 -0.26 -11.52
N LEU A 24 27.82 -1.34 -11.61
CA LEU A 24 26.49 -1.40 -10.97
C LEU A 24 26.65 -1.32 -9.45
N PRO A 25 25.88 -0.47 -8.77
CA PRO A 25 25.89 -0.42 -7.31
C PRO A 25 25.39 -1.74 -6.72
N ALA A 26 26.10 -2.25 -5.71
CA ALA A 26 25.68 -3.45 -4.99
C ALA A 26 24.39 -3.18 -4.21
N LEU A 27 23.31 -3.89 -4.55
CA LEU A 27 22.06 -3.86 -3.82
C LEU A 27 22.12 -4.83 -2.65
N LYS A 28 21.86 -4.33 -1.44
CA LYS A 28 21.70 -5.21 -0.27
C LYS A 28 20.42 -6.04 -0.40
N PRO A 29 20.45 -7.34 -0.11
CA PRO A 29 19.26 -8.16 0.00
C PRO A 29 18.27 -7.54 1.02
N ARG A 30 16.97 -7.72 0.77
CA ARG A 30 15.91 -7.28 1.68
C ARG A 30 14.97 -8.45 1.92
N GLU A 31 14.60 -8.64 3.15
CA GLU A 31 13.56 -9.58 3.51
C GLU A 31 12.20 -9.06 3.00
N VAL A 32 11.42 -9.94 2.41
CA VAL A 32 10.07 -9.69 1.95
C VAL A 32 9.16 -10.82 2.41
N ARG A 33 7.93 -10.47 2.77
CA ARG A 33 6.94 -11.46 3.19
C ARG A 33 6.28 -12.07 1.96
N ILE A 34 6.32 -13.40 1.89
CA ILE A 34 5.58 -14.20 0.92
C ILE A 34 4.56 -15.03 1.72
N ASP A 35 3.28 -14.72 1.56
CA ASP A 35 2.20 -15.38 2.27
C ASP A 35 1.76 -16.68 1.58
N GLN A 36 1.80 -16.67 0.24
CA GLN A 36 1.45 -17.81 -0.59
C GLN A 36 2.39 -17.90 -1.79
N PHE A 37 2.85 -19.11 -2.09
CA PHE A 37 3.64 -19.41 -3.27
C PHE A 37 3.25 -20.79 -3.79
N ARG A 38 2.48 -20.85 -4.86
CA ARG A 38 1.95 -22.10 -5.41
C ARG A 38 2.24 -22.21 -6.89
N CYS A 39 2.81 -23.31 -7.32
CA CYS A 39 2.87 -23.68 -8.73
C CYS A 39 1.45 -24.11 -9.17
N LEU A 40 0.92 -23.45 -10.17
CA LEU A 40 -0.40 -23.76 -10.74
C LEU A 40 -0.28 -24.80 -11.85
N ASP A 41 0.71 -24.63 -12.72
CA ASP A 41 1.09 -25.57 -13.76
C ASP A 41 2.56 -25.38 -14.15
N SER A 42 3.13 -26.41 -14.80
CA SER A 42 4.49 -26.35 -15.35
C SER A 42 4.64 -27.29 -16.55
N ASN A 43 5.46 -26.89 -17.50
CA ASN A 43 5.83 -27.68 -18.67
C ASN A 43 7.24 -27.33 -19.12
N ALA A 44 7.70 -27.90 -20.24
CA ALA A 44 9.04 -27.65 -20.76
C ALA A 44 9.31 -26.17 -21.16
N ALA A 45 8.26 -25.38 -21.43
CA ALA A 45 8.39 -23.98 -21.83
C ALA A 45 8.39 -23.03 -20.62
N GLY A 46 7.85 -23.44 -19.47
CA GLY A 46 7.79 -22.60 -18.28
C GLY A 46 6.85 -23.10 -17.21
N ALA A 47 6.68 -22.29 -16.17
CA ALA A 47 5.80 -22.57 -15.06
C ALA A 47 4.98 -21.35 -14.66
N ARG A 48 3.74 -21.56 -14.25
CA ARG A 48 2.83 -20.53 -13.76
C ARG A 48 2.66 -20.63 -12.26
N PHE A 49 2.86 -19.51 -11.58
CA PHE A 49 2.77 -19.44 -10.13
C PHE A 49 1.70 -18.44 -9.70
N PHE A 50 1.02 -18.78 -8.60
CA PHE A 50 0.27 -17.83 -7.81
C PHE A 50 1.16 -17.35 -6.65
N VAL A 51 1.23 -16.04 -6.45
CA VAL A 51 2.06 -15.42 -5.41
C VAL A 51 1.22 -14.43 -4.62
N GLY A 52 1.00 -14.72 -3.33
CA GLY A 52 0.51 -13.76 -2.33
C GLY A 52 1.70 -13.22 -1.55
N CYS A 53 1.91 -11.90 -1.58
CA CYS A 53 3.10 -11.30 -0.99
C CYS A 53 2.82 -9.92 -0.41
N GLY A 54 3.61 -9.55 0.57
CA GLY A 54 3.58 -8.24 1.18
C GLY A 54 4.16 -7.14 0.31
N LYS A 55 4.04 -5.92 0.81
CA LYS A 55 4.60 -4.71 0.21
C LYS A 55 6.11 -4.85 -0.04
N GLY A 56 6.55 -4.42 -1.20
CA GLY A 56 7.97 -4.37 -1.56
C GLY A 56 8.52 -5.64 -2.19
N ALA A 57 7.74 -6.71 -2.34
CA ALA A 57 8.14 -7.90 -3.07
C ALA A 57 8.26 -7.61 -4.57
N TYR A 58 9.37 -8.05 -5.15
CA TYR A 58 9.64 -7.95 -6.59
C TYR A 58 9.53 -9.33 -7.22
N ILE A 59 8.46 -9.57 -7.97
CA ILE A 59 8.21 -10.87 -8.62
C ILE A 59 9.34 -11.26 -9.58
N ARG A 60 9.97 -10.29 -10.24
CA ARG A 60 11.17 -10.53 -11.07
C ARG A 60 12.37 -11.04 -10.26
N ALA A 61 12.54 -10.57 -9.03
CA ALA A 61 13.60 -11.07 -8.15
C ALA A 61 13.26 -12.49 -7.66
N LEU A 62 12.01 -12.73 -7.32
CA LEU A 62 11.53 -14.07 -6.93
C LEU A 62 11.74 -15.09 -8.05
N ALA A 63 11.39 -14.75 -9.30
CA ALA A 63 11.64 -15.64 -10.45
C ALA A 63 13.13 -15.92 -10.66
N ARG A 64 13.98 -14.90 -10.60
CA ARG A 64 15.44 -15.06 -10.67
C ARG A 64 15.97 -16.01 -9.58
N ASP A 65 15.52 -15.80 -8.34
CA ASP A 65 16.01 -16.55 -7.18
C ASP A 65 15.49 -17.99 -7.21
N LEU A 66 14.26 -18.21 -7.70
CA LEU A 66 13.73 -19.54 -7.99
C LEU A 66 14.58 -20.27 -9.06
N GLY A 67 14.88 -19.60 -10.17
CA GLY A 67 15.73 -20.18 -11.21
C GLY A 67 17.10 -20.62 -10.66
N ARG A 68 17.72 -19.77 -9.84
CA ARG A 68 18.99 -20.10 -9.17
C ARG A 68 18.86 -21.28 -8.21
N ALA A 69 17.77 -21.34 -7.45
CA ALA A 69 17.54 -22.42 -6.48
C ALA A 69 17.41 -23.80 -7.14
N VAL A 70 16.94 -23.85 -8.38
CA VAL A 70 16.86 -25.10 -9.17
C VAL A 70 18.06 -25.29 -10.11
N GLY A 71 19.15 -24.53 -9.92
CA GLY A 71 20.37 -24.66 -10.72
C GLY A 71 20.24 -24.16 -12.16
N SER A 72 19.30 -23.26 -12.42
CA SER A 72 19.00 -22.73 -13.75
C SER A 72 18.86 -21.20 -13.72
N ALA A 73 18.33 -20.61 -14.80
CA ALA A 73 17.95 -19.21 -14.90
C ALA A 73 16.46 -19.10 -15.20
N ALA A 74 15.80 -18.08 -14.61
CA ALA A 74 14.40 -17.82 -14.90
C ALA A 74 14.14 -16.31 -15.01
N HIS A 75 13.13 -15.95 -15.78
CA HIS A 75 12.61 -14.60 -15.91
C HIS A 75 11.09 -14.63 -15.99
N VAL A 76 10.47 -13.49 -15.73
CA VAL A 76 9.02 -13.33 -15.85
C VAL A 76 8.68 -13.00 -17.29
N THR A 77 7.86 -13.82 -17.94
CA THR A 77 7.35 -13.62 -19.29
C THR A 77 6.01 -12.88 -19.28
N ASP A 78 5.16 -13.19 -18.28
CA ASP A 78 3.89 -12.53 -18.06
C ASP A 78 3.63 -12.32 -16.58
N LEU A 79 2.96 -11.22 -16.24
CA LEU A 79 2.64 -10.86 -14.86
C LEU A 79 1.27 -10.19 -14.78
N ARG A 80 0.33 -10.83 -14.12
CA ARG A 80 -0.99 -10.29 -13.81
C ARG A 80 -1.14 -10.03 -12.33
N ARG A 81 -1.48 -8.80 -11.94
CA ARG A 81 -1.89 -8.48 -10.58
C ARG A 81 -3.37 -8.79 -10.41
N LEU A 82 -3.71 -9.63 -9.45
CA LEU A 82 -5.09 -10.06 -9.19
C LEU A 82 -5.77 -9.20 -8.13
N SER A 83 -4.99 -8.75 -7.12
CA SER A 83 -5.55 -7.89 -6.07
C SER A 83 -4.47 -7.01 -5.42
N VAL A 84 -4.92 -5.94 -4.77
CA VAL A 84 -4.14 -5.09 -3.86
C VAL A 84 -5.06 -4.68 -2.71
N GLY A 85 -4.81 -5.20 -1.50
CA GLY A 85 -5.77 -5.07 -0.40
C GLY A 85 -7.12 -5.65 -0.82
N GLN A 86 -8.17 -4.89 -0.64
CA GLN A 86 -9.53 -5.27 -1.04
C GLN A 86 -9.88 -5.00 -2.52
N PHE A 87 -9.02 -4.35 -3.29
CA PHE A 87 -9.27 -4.10 -4.70
C PHE A 87 -8.88 -5.31 -5.53
N HIS A 88 -9.83 -5.85 -6.30
CA HIS A 88 -9.65 -7.01 -7.17
C HIS A 88 -9.64 -6.63 -8.64
N ALA A 89 -8.93 -7.39 -9.45
CA ALA A 89 -8.84 -7.16 -10.89
C ALA A 89 -10.18 -7.34 -11.61
N ASP A 90 -11.07 -8.15 -11.04
CA ASP A 90 -12.39 -8.41 -11.59
C ASP A 90 -13.36 -7.23 -11.40
N ASP A 91 -13.09 -6.35 -10.42
CA ASP A 91 -13.85 -5.12 -10.16
C ASP A 91 -13.27 -3.91 -10.91
N ALA A 92 -12.14 -4.10 -11.60
CA ALA A 92 -11.46 -3.03 -12.30
C ALA A 92 -12.16 -2.68 -13.62
N ILE A 93 -12.29 -1.38 -13.88
CA ILE A 93 -12.77 -0.86 -15.16
C ILE A 93 -11.60 -0.63 -16.12
N SER A 94 -11.83 -0.78 -17.43
CA SER A 94 -10.80 -0.53 -18.43
C SER A 94 -10.58 0.97 -18.65
N LEU A 95 -9.38 1.35 -19.09
CA LEU A 95 -9.09 2.75 -19.45
C LEU A 95 -9.97 3.23 -20.60
N ASP A 96 -10.23 2.38 -21.60
CA ASP A 96 -11.11 2.71 -22.74
C ASP A 96 -12.55 3.00 -22.28
N PHE A 97 -13.02 2.28 -21.24
CA PHE A 97 -14.33 2.54 -20.66
C PHE A 97 -14.32 3.86 -19.90
N LEU A 98 -13.29 4.12 -19.10
CA LEU A 98 -13.15 5.37 -18.36
C LEU A 98 -13.02 6.58 -19.32
N GLU A 99 -12.31 6.45 -20.43
CA GLU A 99 -12.20 7.48 -21.46
C GLU A 99 -13.56 7.88 -22.03
N LYS A 100 -14.45 6.90 -22.27
CA LYS A 100 -15.82 7.15 -22.74
C LYS A 100 -16.69 7.89 -21.72
N LEU A 101 -16.34 7.80 -20.44
CA LEU A 101 -17.04 8.49 -19.34
C LEU A 101 -16.47 9.89 -19.06
N THR A 102 -15.33 10.26 -19.63
CA THR A 102 -14.74 11.60 -19.52
C THR A 102 -15.79 12.63 -19.97
N HIS A 103 -16.00 13.63 -19.15
CA HIS A 103 -17.03 14.68 -19.33
C HIS A 103 -18.46 14.30 -18.95
N SER A 104 -18.69 13.15 -18.31
CA SER A 104 -20.01 12.80 -17.76
C SER A 104 -19.97 12.60 -16.25
N ALA A 105 -21.10 12.89 -15.57
CA ALA A 105 -21.24 12.62 -14.14
C ALA A 105 -21.14 11.11 -13.81
N ALA A 106 -21.36 10.24 -14.79
CA ALA A 106 -21.29 8.78 -14.64
C ALA A 106 -19.88 8.30 -14.25
N ALA A 107 -18.82 9.05 -14.53
CA ALA A 107 -17.47 8.71 -14.09
C ALA A 107 -17.37 8.67 -12.56
N PHE A 108 -18.12 9.50 -11.84
CA PHE A 108 -18.10 9.55 -10.37
C PHE A 108 -18.78 8.35 -9.72
N GLU A 109 -19.70 7.66 -10.42
CA GLU A 109 -20.36 6.45 -9.94
C GLU A 109 -19.39 5.27 -9.76
N HIS A 110 -18.22 5.34 -10.41
CA HIS A 110 -17.17 4.34 -10.30
C HIS A 110 -16.10 4.68 -9.25
N LEU A 111 -16.25 5.79 -8.52
CA LEU A 111 -15.37 6.14 -7.42
C LEU A 111 -15.73 5.33 -6.17
N HIS A 112 -14.77 4.62 -5.63
CA HIS A 112 -14.92 4.01 -4.32
C HIS A 112 -14.76 5.05 -3.21
N PRO A 113 -15.48 4.92 -2.08
CA PRO A 113 -15.24 5.74 -0.89
C PRO A 113 -13.78 5.64 -0.44
N VAL A 114 -13.21 6.72 0.08
CA VAL A 114 -11.83 6.74 0.59
C VAL A 114 -11.60 5.68 1.67
N LEU A 115 -12.62 5.42 2.50
CA LEU A 115 -12.58 4.37 3.53
C LEU A 115 -12.31 2.99 2.96
N SER A 116 -12.72 2.72 1.72
CA SER A 116 -12.41 1.45 1.04
C SER A 116 -10.91 1.20 0.92
N ALA A 117 -10.09 2.23 0.76
CA ALA A 117 -8.63 2.10 0.69
C ALA A 117 -7.95 1.99 2.07
N LEU A 118 -8.70 2.16 3.16
CA LEU A 118 -8.22 2.26 4.54
C LEU A 118 -8.85 1.18 5.44
N ASP A 119 -9.41 0.14 4.86
CA ASP A 119 -10.19 -0.91 5.52
C ASP A 119 -9.39 -1.70 6.57
N ASP A 120 -8.08 -1.80 6.38
CA ASP A 120 -7.15 -2.44 7.31
C ASP A 120 -6.71 -1.53 8.48
N ILE A 121 -7.17 -0.26 8.49
CA ILE A 121 -6.86 0.71 9.55
C ILE A 121 -8.05 0.81 10.51
N PRO A 122 -7.86 0.61 11.83
CA PRO A 122 -8.93 0.71 12.81
C PRO A 122 -9.65 2.07 12.75
N ALA A 123 -10.97 2.06 12.72
CA ALA A 123 -11.81 3.25 12.75
C ALA A 123 -11.96 3.79 14.18
N LEU A 124 -11.78 5.09 14.36
CA LEU A 124 -12.00 5.81 15.61
C LEU A 124 -13.16 6.80 15.42
N PRO A 125 -14.35 6.50 15.95
CA PRO A 125 -15.45 7.44 15.90
C PRO A 125 -15.15 8.70 16.73
N ILE A 126 -15.38 9.87 16.14
CA ILE A 126 -15.17 11.19 16.77
C ILE A 126 -16.41 12.06 16.65
N THR A 127 -16.50 13.06 17.52
CA THR A 127 -17.57 14.07 17.49
C THR A 127 -17.23 15.21 16.53
N GLY A 128 -18.23 16.00 16.10
CA GLY A 128 -18.02 17.16 15.22
C GLY A 128 -17.02 18.19 15.76
N ASN A 129 -17.04 18.44 17.07
CA ASN A 129 -16.08 19.34 17.71
C ASN A 129 -14.66 18.77 17.66
N GLU A 130 -14.51 17.45 17.81
CA GLU A 130 -13.20 16.77 17.69
C GLU A 130 -12.71 16.76 16.24
N ALA A 131 -13.61 16.53 15.30
CA ALA A 131 -13.31 16.59 13.88
C ALA A 131 -12.80 17.98 13.47
N THR A 132 -13.46 19.04 13.93
CA THR A 132 -13.01 20.41 13.70
C THR A 132 -11.59 20.64 14.24
N LYS A 133 -11.29 20.18 15.44
CA LYS A 133 -9.95 20.28 16.02
C LYS A 133 -8.91 19.55 15.17
N LEU A 134 -9.20 18.30 14.78
CA LEU A 134 -8.29 17.49 13.97
C LEU A 134 -8.06 18.10 12.58
N ARG A 135 -9.10 18.66 11.94
CA ARG A 135 -8.97 19.36 10.64
C ARG A 135 -8.02 20.56 10.73
N HIS A 136 -7.95 21.21 11.89
CA HIS A 136 -6.96 22.27 12.15
C HIS A 136 -5.61 21.77 12.68
N GLY A 137 -5.38 20.47 12.66
CA GLY A 137 -4.12 19.88 13.13
C GLY A 137 -3.94 19.86 14.65
N GLN A 138 -5.01 20.16 15.42
CA GLN A 138 -4.98 20.16 16.87
C GLN A 138 -5.11 18.73 17.43
N THR A 139 -4.55 18.50 18.60
CA THR A 139 -4.63 17.22 19.31
C THR A 139 -5.89 17.13 20.16
N LEU A 140 -6.36 15.89 20.42
CA LEU A 140 -7.46 15.63 21.33
C LEU A 140 -6.91 15.04 22.64
N PRO A 141 -7.25 15.63 23.82
CA PRO A 141 -6.80 15.10 25.10
C PRO A 141 -7.42 13.73 25.37
N ALA A 142 -6.59 12.76 25.79
CA ALA A 142 -7.01 11.39 26.11
C ALA A 142 -6.80 11.07 27.60
N LEU A 143 -6.72 12.07 28.46
CA LEU A 143 -6.36 11.91 29.88
C LEU A 143 -7.54 11.50 30.78
N SER A 144 -8.79 11.74 30.38
CA SER A 144 -9.95 11.32 31.18
C SER A 144 -10.19 9.81 31.06
N ALA A 145 -10.74 9.18 32.09
CA ALA A 145 -11.03 7.75 32.09
C ALA A 145 -11.99 7.35 30.94
N SER A 146 -12.95 8.21 30.62
CA SER A 146 -13.86 8.01 29.48
C SER A 146 -13.13 8.12 28.12
N ALA A 147 -12.22 9.08 27.97
CA ALA A 147 -11.41 9.22 26.78
C ALA A 147 -10.42 8.05 26.63
N GLN A 148 -9.79 7.61 27.71
CA GLN A 148 -8.89 6.45 27.69
C GLN A 148 -9.62 5.18 27.24
N LYS A 149 -10.83 4.94 27.75
CA LYS A 149 -11.66 3.80 27.32
C LYS A 149 -12.04 3.90 25.85
N ARG A 150 -12.41 5.09 25.38
CA ARG A 150 -12.79 5.36 23.98
C ARG A 150 -11.63 5.19 23.02
N PHE A 151 -10.43 5.62 23.44
CA PHE A 151 -9.22 5.56 22.63
C PHE A 151 -8.35 4.33 22.91
N ALA A 152 -8.85 3.35 23.68
CA ALA A 152 -8.11 2.15 24.06
C ALA A 152 -7.58 1.34 22.87
N MET A 153 -8.27 1.39 21.72
CA MET A 153 -7.82 0.75 20.49
C MET A 153 -6.56 1.38 19.89
N LEU A 154 -6.23 2.62 20.29
CA LEU A 154 -5.02 3.32 19.88
C LEU A 154 -3.79 2.94 20.71
N LEU A 155 -3.79 1.79 21.35
CA LEU A 155 -2.67 1.37 22.19
C LEU A 155 -1.35 1.45 21.42
N THR A 156 -0.46 2.30 21.96
CA THR A 156 0.97 2.38 21.69
C THR A 156 1.39 2.30 20.21
N GLY A 157 1.28 3.43 19.50
CA GLY A 157 1.91 3.59 18.17
C GLY A 157 1.10 3.04 16.99
N CYS A 158 -0.08 2.48 17.23
CA CYS A 158 -0.99 2.14 16.15
C CYS A 158 -1.58 3.40 15.50
N THR A 159 -1.71 3.37 14.18
CA THR A 159 -2.46 4.39 13.45
C THR A 159 -3.92 3.96 13.37
N ALA A 160 -4.84 4.90 13.59
CA ALA A 160 -6.27 4.73 13.34
C ALA A 160 -6.78 5.83 12.41
N ILE A 161 -7.96 5.63 11.84
CA ILE A 161 -8.65 6.65 11.07
C ILE A 161 -9.76 7.28 11.92
N ALA A 162 -9.66 8.58 12.18
CA ALA A 162 -10.73 9.36 12.83
C ALA A 162 -11.88 9.59 11.85
N ILE A 163 -13.09 9.18 12.24
CA ILE A 163 -14.30 9.22 11.40
C ILE A 163 -15.40 9.99 12.11
N GLU A 164 -15.97 10.97 11.41
CA GLU A 164 -17.18 11.71 11.77
C GLU A 164 -18.31 11.25 10.84
N ASP A 165 -19.35 10.62 11.36
CA ASP A 165 -20.54 10.19 10.60
C ASP A 165 -20.22 9.56 9.23
N GLN A 166 -19.34 8.56 9.17
CA GLN A 166 -18.87 7.89 7.95
C GLN A 166 -17.86 8.70 7.10
N THR A 167 -17.56 9.93 7.47
CA THR A 167 -16.59 10.77 6.76
C THR A 167 -15.21 10.65 7.41
N PRO A 168 -14.17 10.19 6.72
CA PRO A 168 -12.81 10.15 7.26
C PRO A 168 -12.25 11.57 7.39
N VAL A 169 -11.68 11.87 8.55
CA VAL A 169 -11.18 13.21 8.90
C VAL A 169 -9.66 13.25 8.93
N ALA A 170 -9.05 12.30 9.61
CA ALA A 170 -7.59 12.25 9.75
C ALA A 170 -7.10 10.84 10.11
N LEU A 171 -5.89 10.51 9.67
CA LEU A 171 -5.12 9.45 10.30
C LEU A 171 -4.54 9.98 11.61
N VAL A 172 -4.71 9.23 12.69
CA VAL A 172 -4.34 9.65 14.04
C VAL A 172 -3.53 8.58 14.75
N THR A 173 -2.77 8.98 15.75
CA THR A 173 -2.06 8.07 16.67
C THR A 173 -2.14 8.60 18.09
N LEU A 174 -2.02 7.71 19.10
CA LEU A 174 -1.94 8.11 20.49
C LEU A 174 -0.48 8.39 20.87
N LYS A 175 -0.19 9.61 21.30
CA LYS A 175 1.14 10.04 21.73
C LYS A 175 1.03 10.99 22.93
N GLY A 176 1.78 10.70 24.01
CA GLY A 176 1.82 11.59 25.19
C GLY A 176 0.46 11.81 25.87
N GLY A 177 -0.45 10.84 25.85
CA GLY A 177 -1.79 10.98 26.43
C GLY A 177 -2.74 11.84 25.60
N ALA A 178 -2.44 12.08 24.34
CA ALA A 178 -3.31 12.79 23.40
C ALA A 178 -3.40 12.04 22.06
N VAL A 179 -4.54 12.16 21.39
CA VAL A 179 -4.73 11.71 20.02
C VAL A 179 -4.19 12.82 19.09
N CYS A 180 -3.14 12.48 18.38
CA CYS A 180 -2.43 13.40 17.50
C CYS A 180 -2.71 13.08 16.04
N PRO A 181 -3.07 14.08 15.19
CA PRO A 181 -3.20 13.87 13.77
C PRO A 181 -1.83 13.59 13.15
N VAL A 182 -1.74 12.49 12.40
CA VAL A 182 -0.58 12.14 11.56
C VAL A 182 -0.75 12.71 10.17
N ARG A 183 -1.99 12.65 9.65
CA ARG A 183 -2.36 13.19 8.34
C ARG A 183 -3.82 13.62 8.36
N VAL A 184 -4.08 14.89 8.11
CA VAL A 184 -5.44 15.39 7.87
C VAL A 184 -5.83 15.07 6.43
N LEU A 185 -7.08 14.63 6.25
CA LEU A 185 -7.67 14.33 4.96
C LEU A 185 -8.55 15.52 4.53
N ASN A 186 -8.23 16.09 3.38
CA ASN A 186 -9.01 17.17 2.77
C ASN A 186 -9.90 16.53 1.70
N LEU A 187 -11.11 16.18 2.10
CA LEU A 187 -12.13 15.52 1.27
C LEU A 187 -13.28 16.47 1.01
#